data_dfa483be543cb24bcea3da486d43ae2a
#
_entry.id   dfa483be543cb24bcea3da486d43ae2a
#
_cell.length_a   1.000
_cell.length_b   1.000
_cell.length_c   1.000
_cell.angle_alpha   90.00
_cell.angle_beta   90.00
_cell.angle_gamma   90.00
#
_symmetry.space_group_name_H-M   'P 1'
#
loop_
_entity.id
_entity.type
_entity.pdbx_description
1 polymer ?
#
loop_
_entity_poly.entity_id
_entity_poly.type
_entity_poly.pdbx_seq_one_letter_code
_entity_poly.pdbx_strand_id
1 'polypeptide(L)'
;MEELKNEQEEIQEEIQDFQELQETQIEETKIEVRNAQEIKDGFLSVEVKGLYGNDFCQYIFDPKTEQNEKLLEALKGVDVKPYVVDIEALKTAKHSELKAQMVAKRNVLTCHYDGDDFDCNTNAQNNINSLLLFAETMKDDATVNIRSSNEATHNFTKAQLNELSALMVQAVNTLYAQYWELKDALSKATTAEEVNAIAWS
;
A
#
# COMPACT_ATOMS: atom_id res chain seq x y z
N MET A 1 50.46 -48.40 37.89
CA MET A 1 50.38 -46.99 38.28
C MET A 1 51.08 -46.07 37.24
N GLU A 2 52.14 -46.50 36.59
CA GLU A 2 52.83 -45.76 35.52
C GLU A 2 52.04 -45.78 34.21
N GLU A 3 51.37 -46.89 33.85
CA GLU A 3 50.54 -46.96 32.64
C GLU A 3 49.36 -46.02 32.68
N LEU A 4 48.69 -45.84 33.83
CA LEU A 4 47.60 -44.90 33.97
C LEU A 4 48.02 -43.42 33.93
N LYS A 5 49.26 -43.10 34.23
CA LYS A 5 49.84 -41.79 34.10
C LYS A 5 50.14 -41.47 32.63
N ASN A 6 50.69 -42.42 31.89
CA ASN A 6 50.95 -42.22 30.47
C ASN A 6 49.67 -42.04 29.68
N GLU A 7 48.60 -42.80 29.92
CA GLU A 7 47.29 -42.60 29.29
C GLU A 7 46.69 -41.25 29.59
N GLN A 8 46.87 -40.71 30.80
CA GLN A 8 46.38 -39.39 31.18
C GLN A 8 47.17 -38.25 30.50
N GLU A 9 48.48 -38.44 30.29
CA GLU A 9 49.30 -37.46 29.58
C GLU A 9 48.97 -37.44 28.05
N GLU A 10 48.79 -38.62 27.43
CA GLU A 10 48.36 -38.70 26.02
C GLU A 10 46.98 -38.07 25.78
N ILE A 11 46.01 -38.30 26.67
CA ILE A 11 44.69 -37.69 26.57
C ILE A 11 44.76 -36.15 26.76
N GLN A 12 45.65 -35.66 27.60
CA GLN A 12 45.82 -34.21 27.76
C GLN A 12 46.48 -33.55 26.52
N GLU A 13 47.46 -34.22 25.89
CA GLU A 13 48.04 -33.74 24.64
C GLU A 13 47.00 -33.73 23.52
N GLU A 14 46.21 -34.79 23.37
CA GLU A 14 45.13 -34.78 22.32
C GLU A 14 44.07 -33.68 22.58
N ILE A 15 43.72 -33.40 23.82
CA ILE A 15 42.80 -32.32 24.15
C ILE A 15 43.41 -30.94 23.85
N GLN A 16 44.70 -30.78 24.08
CA GLN A 16 45.41 -29.54 23.82
C GLN A 16 45.60 -29.30 22.34
N ASP A 17 45.93 -30.32 21.56
CA ASP A 17 45.98 -30.28 20.10
C ASP A 17 44.60 -29.97 19.50
N PHE A 18 43.54 -30.55 20.06
CA PHE A 18 42.17 -30.28 19.58
C PHE A 18 41.72 -28.82 19.91
N GLN A 19 42.16 -28.27 21.03
CA GLN A 19 41.90 -26.87 21.39
C GLN A 19 42.72 -25.90 20.52
N GLU A 20 44.00 -26.18 20.26
CA GLU A 20 44.81 -25.39 19.31
C GLU A 20 44.29 -25.46 17.86
N LEU A 21 43.78 -26.62 17.42
CA LEU A 21 43.11 -26.75 16.13
C LEU A 21 41.80 -26.00 16.04
N GLN A 22 41.04 -25.87 17.11
CA GLN A 22 39.85 -25.06 17.18
C GLN A 22 40.16 -23.55 17.22
N GLU A 23 41.22 -23.16 17.95
CA GLU A 23 41.64 -21.74 17.99
C GLU A 23 42.28 -21.27 16.68
N THR A 24 42.98 -22.13 15.94
CA THR A 24 43.56 -21.80 14.61
C THR A 24 42.53 -21.81 13.46
N GLN A 25 41.35 -22.40 13.64
CA GLN A 25 40.29 -22.39 12.63
C GLN A 25 39.28 -21.24 12.77
N ILE A 26 39.41 -20.41 13.81
CA ILE A 26 38.70 -19.11 13.84
C ILE A 26 39.59 -18.09 13.14
N GLU A 27 39.90 -18.31 11.85
CA GLU A 27 40.17 -17.16 11.00
C GLU A 27 38.93 -16.26 11.13
N GLU A 28 39.07 -15.11 11.73
CA GLU A 28 38.03 -14.07 11.74
C GLU A 28 37.61 -13.86 10.30
N THR A 29 36.51 -14.49 9.92
CA THR A 29 35.99 -14.37 8.55
C THR A 29 35.76 -12.91 8.31
N LYS A 30 36.65 -12.28 7.56
CA LYS A 30 36.57 -10.84 7.25
C LYS A 30 35.25 -10.56 6.55
N ILE A 31 34.40 -9.79 7.19
CA ILE A 31 33.16 -9.36 6.58
C ILE A 31 33.49 -8.33 5.50
N GLU A 32 33.10 -8.62 4.27
CA GLU A 32 33.19 -7.69 3.13
C GLU A 32 31.77 -7.22 2.76
N VAL A 33 31.61 -5.92 2.57
CA VAL A 33 30.35 -5.29 2.20
C VAL A 33 30.50 -4.51 0.91
N ARG A 34 29.52 -4.60 0.03
CA ARG A 34 29.41 -3.81 -1.19
C ARG A 34 27.95 -3.52 -1.53
N ASN A 35 27.71 -2.65 -2.50
CA ASN A 35 26.38 -2.31 -3.02
C ASN A 35 25.41 -1.86 -1.92
N ALA A 36 25.92 -1.05 -0.97
CA ALA A 36 25.12 -0.53 0.12
C ALA A 36 24.10 0.49 -0.37
N GLN A 37 22.85 0.33 0.06
CA GLN A 37 21.76 1.25 -0.26
C GLN A 37 20.85 1.42 0.96
N GLU A 38 20.53 2.66 1.27
CA GLU A 38 19.46 2.96 2.19
C GLU A 38 18.12 2.59 1.55
N ILE A 39 17.26 1.91 2.32
CA ILE A 39 15.90 1.57 1.92
C ILE A 39 14.90 2.24 2.85
N LYS A 40 13.61 2.02 2.62
CA LYS A 40 12.53 2.62 3.41
C LYS A 40 12.75 2.44 4.91
N ASP A 41 12.39 3.44 5.70
CA ASP A 41 12.44 3.47 7.17
C ASP A 41 13.87 3.47 7.77
N GLY A 42 14.89 3.79 6.96
CA GLY A 42 16.29 3.91 7.39
C GLY A 42 17.02 2.58 7.53
N PHE A 43 16.45 1.48 7.03
CA PHE A 43 17.15 0.22 6.90
C PHE A 43 18.20 0.30 5.80
N LEU A 44 19.24 -0.54 5.93
CA LEU A 44 20.27 -0.71 4.90
C LEU A 44 20.12 -2.07 4.21
N SER A 45 20.18 -2.04 2.88
CA SER A 45 20.35 -3.24 2.04
C SER A 45 21.77 -3.27 1.55
N VAL A 46 22.48 -4.38 1.76
CA VAL A 46 23.88 -4.57 1.39
C VAL A 46 24.08 -5.95 0.76
N GLU A 47 25.11 -6.11 -0.05
CA GLU A 47 25.67 -7.41 -0.36
C GLU A 47 26.83 -7.69 0.60
N VAL A 48 26.73 -8.76 1.36
CA VAL A 48 27.70 -9.14 2.38
C VAL A 48 28.29 -10.52 2.10
N LYS A 49 29.60 -10.66 2.32
CA LYS A 49 30.35 -11.91 2.29
C LYS A 49 31.05 -12.10 3.63
N GLY A 50 31.19 -13.33 4.06
CA GLY A 50 31.84 -13.67 5.33
C GLY A 50 30.88 -13.70 6.54
N LEU A 51 29.60 -13.31 6.40
CA LEU A 51 28.61 -13.39 7.47
C LEU A 51 27.95 -14.79 7.51
N TYR A 52 27.65 -15.37 6.35
CA TYR A 52 26.98 -16.67 6.19
C TYR A 52 27.71 -17.63 5.23
N GLY A 53 28.93 -17.31 4.83
CA GLY A 53 29.71 -18.10 3.89
C GLY A 53 30.65 -17.26 3.03
N ASN A 54 31.25 -17.89 2.00
CA ASN A 54 32.25 -17.28 1.14
C ASN A 54 31.69 -16.59 -0.10
N ASP A 55 30.37 -16.58 -0.27
CA ASP A 55 29.71 -15.90 -1.38
C ASP A 55 29.02 -14.61 -0.89
N PHE A 56 28.86 -13.63 -1.77
CA PHE A 56 28.07 -12.45 -1.49
C PHE A 56 26.58 -12.79 -1.47
N CYS A 57 25.90 -12.44 -0.38
CA CYS A 57 24.44 -12.54 -0.28
C CYS A 57 23.84 -11.17 0.10
N GLN A 58 22.60 -10.92 -0.34
CA GLN A 58 21.88 -9.72 0.04
C GLN A 58 21.43 -9.82 1.50
N TYR A 59 21.67 -8.78 2.26
CA TYR A 59 21.29 -8.67 3.66
C TYR A 59 20.65 -7.31 3.95
N ILE A 60 19.54 -7.32 4.68
CA ILE A 60 18.83 -6.10 5.09
C ILE A 60 18.88 -6.02 6.60
N PHE A 61 19.28 -4.87 7.13
CA PHE A 61 19.40 -4.67 8.56
C PHE A 61 19.11 -3.23 8.99
N ASP A 62 18.73 -3.07 10.25
CA ASP A 62 18.62 -1.76 10.91
C ASP A 62 20.01 -1.35 11.43
N PRO A 63 20.58 -0.23 10.92
CA PRO A 63 21.89 0.25 11.36
C PRO A 63 21.92 0.73 12.81
N LYS A 64 20.77 0.89 13.47
CA LYS A 64 20.67 1.31 14.88
C LYS A 64 20.73 0.15 15.87
N THR A 65 20.69 -1.09 15.37
CA THR A 65 20.71 -2.28 16.21
C THR A 65 22.15 -2.67 16.58
N GLU A 66 22.46 -2.77 17.86
CA GLU A 66 23.81 -3.11 18.39
C GLU A 66 24.40 -4.40 17.80
N GLN A 67 23.56 -5.38 17.48
CA GLN A 67 23.98 -6.66 16.89
C GLN A 67 24.65 -6.51 15.50
N ASN A 68 24.54 -5.35 14.87
CA ASN A 68 25.04 -5.08 13.53
C ASN A 68 26.39 -4.31 13.51
N GLU A 69 27.07 -4.16 14.65
CA GLU A 69 28.33 -3.39 14.75
C GLU A 69 29.41 -3.84 13.76
N LYS A 70 29.60 -5.15 13.55
CA LYS A 70 30.56 -5.70 12.60
C LYS A 70 30.21 -5.33 11.14
N LEU A 71 28.93 -5.27 10.81
CA LEU A 71 28.47 -4.81 9.49
C LEU A 71 28.66 -3.32 9.30
N LEU A 72 28.41 -2.52 10.34
CA LEU A 72 28.64 -1.08 10.33
C LEU A 72 30.13 -0.76 10.21
N GLU A 73 31.01 -1.53 10.86
CA GLU A 73 32.45 -1.40 10.70
C GLU A 73 32.91 -1.72 9.26
N ALA A 74 32.38 -2.80 8.67
CA ALA A 74 32.67 -3.19 7.30
C ALA A 74 32.11 -2.20 6.26
N LEU A 75 31.10 -1.40 6.64
CA LEU A 75 30.55 -0.32 5.80
C LEU A 75 31.42 0.94 5.79
N LYS A 76 32.37 1.08 6.71
CA LYS A 76 33.25 2.25 6.72
C LYS A 76 34.04 2.34 5.41
N GLY A 77 33.80 3.41 4.67
CA GLY A 77 34.42 3.64 3.34
C GLY A 77 33.64 3.05 2.16
N VAL A 78 32.49 2.40 2.40
CA VAL A 78 31.57 2.00 1.33
C VAL A 78 30.60 3.14 1.07
N ASP A 79 30.43 3.52 -0.20
CA ASP A 79 29.44 4.52 -0.60
C ASP A 79 28.02 3.95 -0.42
N VAL A 80 27.24 4.55 0.49
CA VAL A 80 25.86 4.17 0.76
C VAL A 80 24.96 5.05 -0.10
N LYS A 81 24.28 4.43 -1.08
CA LYS A 81 23.32 5.15 -1.92
C LYS A 81 22.10 5.54 -1.08
N PRO A 82 21.65 6.80 -1.14
CA PRO A 82 20.46 7.23 -0.42
C PRO A 82 19.20 6.53 -0.95
N TYR A 83 18.20 6.39 -0.07
CA TYR A 83 16.87 5.94 -0.47
C TYR A 83 16.20 6.99 -1.36
N VAL A 84 15.82 6.56 -2.54
CA VAL A 84 15.05 7.41 -3.47
C VAL A 84 13.64 6.85 -3.56
N VAL A 85 12.67 7.67 -3.18
CA VAL A 85 11.25 7.31 -3.32
C VAL A 85 10.89 7.26 -4.80
N ASP A 86 10.35 6.15 -5.26
CA ASP A 86 9.75 6.06 -6.60
C ASP A 86 8.40 6.78 -6.58
N ILE A 87 8.41 8.05 -6.99
CA ILE A 87 7.22 8.91 -7.02
C ILE A 87 6.16 8.36 -7.97
N GLU A 88 6.55 7.76 -9.10
CA GLU A 88 5.60 7.23 -10.08
C GLU A 88 4.91 5.96 -9.56
N ALA A 89 5.64 5.08 -8.86
CA ALA A 89 5.04 3.95 -8.16
C ALA A 89 4.07 4.42 -7.06
N LEU A 90 4.46 5.45 -6.29
CA LEU A 90 3.61 6.04 -5.25
C LEU A 90 2.33 6.67 -5.84
N LYS A 91 2.44 7.41 -6.94
CA LYS A 91 1.28 7.96 -7.69
C LYS A 91 0.35 6.86 -8.18
N THR A 92 0.91 5.77 -8.70
CA THR A 92 0.12 4.63 -9.20
C THR A 92 -0.69 3.99 -8.07
N ALA A 93 -0.08 3.77 -6.91
CA ALA A 93 -0.75 3.25 -5.72
C ALA A 93 -1.85 4.21 -5.25
N LYS A 94 -1.55 5.51 -5.16
CA LYS A 94 -2.50 6.54 -4.74
C LYS A 94 -3.67 6.67 -5.71
N HIS A 95 -3.43 6.60 -7.01
CA HIS A 95 -4.49 6.60 -8.02
C HIS A 95 -5.45 5.41 -7.83
N SER A 96 -4.92 4.23 -7.53
CA SER A 96 -5.72 3.04 -7.28
C SER A 96 -6.58 3.19 -6.01
N GLU A 97 -6.01 3.78 -4.95
CA GLU A 97 -6.73 4.12 -3.71
C GLU A 97 -7.88 5.10 -3.99
N LEU A 98 -7.61 6.23 -4.64
CA LEU A 98 -8.61 7.25 -4.96
C LEU A 98 -9.73 6.69 -5.84
N LYS A 99 -9.41 5.82 -6.79
CA LYS A 99 -10.39 5.13 -7.64
C LYS A 99 -11.29 4.21 -6.82
N ALA A 100 -10.73 3.43 -5.91
CA ALA A 100 -11.50 2.55 -5.02
C ALA A 100 -12.45 3.36 -4.11
N GLN A 101 -11.99 4.47 -3.55
CA GLN A 101 -12.81 5.38 -2.77
C GLN A 101 -13.92 6.03 -3.60
N MET A 102 -13.64 6.45 -4.84
CA MET A 102 -14.66 6.96 -5.76
C MET A 102 -15.78 5.93 -6.00
N VAL A 103 -15.41 4.67 -6.26
CA VAL A 103 -16.39 3.60 -6.47
C VAL A 103 -17.22 3.37 -5.19
N ALA A 104 -16.60 3.36 -4.02
CA ALA A 104 -17.31 3.22 -2.75
C ALA A 104 -18.29 4.38 -2.52
N LYS A 105 -17.85 5.64 -2.70
CA LYS A 105 -18.72 6.82 -2.59
C LYS A 105 -19.87 6.77 -3.61
N ARG A 106 -19.60 6.31 -4.84
CA ARG A 106 -20.61 6.16 -5.91
C ARG A 106 -21.72 5.18 -5.55
N ASN A 107 -21.38 4.12 -4.86
CA ASN A 107 -22.33 3.07 -4.48
C ASN A 107 -23.33 3.49 -3.38
N VAL A 108 -22.94 4.45 -2.55
CA VAL A 108 -23.77 4.98 -1.44
C VAL A 108 -24.25 6.42 -1.68
N LEU A 109 -24.02 6.93 -2.91
CA LEU A 109 -24.42 8.29 -3.25
C LEU A 109 -25.93 8.41 -3.32
N THR A 110 -26.47 9.45 -2.68
CA THR A 110 -27.88 9.82 -2.72
C THR A 110 -28.07 11.24 -3.23
N CYS A 111 -29.30 11.57 -3.64
CA CYS A 111 -29.76 12.93 -3.86
C CYS A 111 -31.06 13.15 -3.09
N HIS A 112 -31.29 14.36 -2.63
CA HIS A 112 -32.50 14.74 -1.90
C HIS A 112 -33.58 15.29 -2.84
N TYR A 113 -34.77 14.72 -2.80
CA TYR A 113 -35.91 15.17 -3.59
C TYR A 113 -37.23 14.85 -2.85
N ASP A 114 -38.20 15.78 -2.87
CA ASP A 114 -39.54 15.62 -2.30
C ASP A 114 -39.53 15.13 -0.84
N GLY A 115 -38.59 15.63 -0.04
CA GLY A 115 -38.49 15.35 1.40
C GLY A 115 -37.73 14.07 1.77
N ASP A 116 -37.27 13.29 0.80
CA ASP A 116 -36.56 12.03 1.01
C ASP A 116 -35.26 11.95 0.20
N ASP A 117 -34.40 11.00 0.57
CA ASP A 117 -33.16 10.70 -0.16
C ASP A 117 -33.37 9.51 -1.12
N PHE A 118 -32.87 9.67 -2.32
CA PHE A 118 -32.91 8.64 -3.38
C PHE A 118 -31.50 8.20 -3.78
N ASP A 119 -31.34 6.91 -3.91
CA ASP A 119 -30.05 6.33 -4.36
C ASP A 119 -29.68 6.82 -5.74
N CYS A 120 -28.41 7.20 -5.88
CA CYS A 120 -27.83 7.66 -7.16
C CYS A 120 -26.86 6.65 -7.77
N ASN A 121 -26.78 5.41 -7.25
CA ASN A 121 -25.93 4.36 -7.80
C ASN A 121 -26.35 3.95 -9.23
N THR A 122 -25.54 3.15 -9.90
CA THR A 122 -25.76 2.78 -11.30
C THR A 122 -27.11 2.07 -11.50
N ASN A 123 -27.53 1.21 -10.56
CA ASN A 123 -28.80 0.48 -10.66
C ASN A 123 -29.98 1.45 -10.53
N ALA A 124 -29.93 2.37 -9.57
CA ALA A 124 -30.99 3.37 -9.39
C ALA A 124 -31.13 4.25 -10.65
N GLN A 125 -30.02 4.71 -11.23
CA GLN A 125 -30.06 5.50 -12.48
C GLN A 125 -30.65 4.70 -13.66
N ASN A 126 -30.29 3.43 -13.81
CA ASN A 126 -30.84 2.58 -14.86
C ASN A 126 -32.35 2.37 -14.66
N ASN A 127 -32.81 2.19 -13.42
CA ASN A 127 -34.23 2.09 -13.10
C ASN A 127 -35.00 3.37 -13.47
N ILE A 128 -34.48 4.54 -13.07
CA ILE A 128 -35.09 5.84 -13.39
C ILE A 128 -35.13 6.06 -14.91
N ASN A 129 -34.07 5.75 -15.64
CA ASN A 129 -34.05 5.86 -17.10
C ASN A 129 -35.11 4.93 -17.74
N SER A 130 -35.28 3.71 -17.25
CA SER A 130 -36.29 2.78 -17.72
C SER A 130 -37.71 3.30 -17.44
N LEU A 131 -37.93 3.89 -16.25
CA LEU A 131 -39.20 4.49 -15.88
C LEU A 131 -39.52 5.73 -16.71
N LEU A 132 -38.51 6.56 -17.05
CA LEU A 132 -38.69 7.70 -17.97
C LEU A 132 -39.11 7.27 -19.36
N LEU A 133 -38.48 6.22 -19.93
CA LEU A 133 -38.87 5.65 -21.20
C LEU A 133 -40.31 5.08 -21.15
N PHE A 134 -40.69 4.43 -20.06
CA PHE A 134 -42.05 3.94 -19.88
C PHE A 134 -43.04 5.09 -19.74
N ALA A 135 -42.69 6.15 -19.01
CA ALA A 135 -43.52 7.34 -18.82
C ALA A 135 -43.81 8.11 -20.14
N GLU A 136 -42.95 7.95 -21.20
CA GLU A 136 -43.25 8.48 -22.55
C GLU A 136 -44.52 7.87 -23.17
N THR A 137 -44.90 6.65 -22.72
CA THR A 137 -46.08 5.94 -23.23
C THR A 137 -47.34 6.16 -22.38
N MET A 138 -47.18 6.86 -21.25
CA MET A 138 -48.29 7.11 -20.30
C MET A 138 -49.03 8.41 -20.61
N LYS A 139 -50.22 8.54 -20.00
CA LYS A 139 -50.94 9.81 -20.00
C LYS A 139 -50.22 10.81 -19.10
N ASP A 140 -50.42 12.10 -19.38
CA ASP A 140 -49.71 13.19 -18.69
C ASP A 140 -49.96 13.23 -17.15
N ASP A 141 -51.12 12.74 -16.71
CA ASP A 141 -51.50 12.68 -15.29
C ASP A 141 -51.17 11.35 -14.58
N ALA A 142 -50.61 10.39 -15.32
CA ALA A 142 -50.26 9.09 -14.78
C ALA A 142 -48.99 9.19 -13.92
N THR A 143 -48.91 8.35 -12.85
CA THR A 143 -47.76 8.30 -11.95
C THR A 143 -47.15 6.91 -11.93
N VAL A 144 -45.88 6.86 -11.56
CA VAL A 144 -45.13 5.63 -11.29
C VAL A 144 -44.66 5.59 -9.85
N ASN A 145 -44.58 4.42 -9.28
CA ASN A 145 -44.11 4.23 -7.90
C ASN A 145 -42.60 4.08 -7.86
N ILE A 146 -41.97 4.86 -6.99
CA ILE A 146 -40.56 4.78 -6.71
C ILE A 146 -40.36 4.68 -5.22
N ARG A 147 -39.36 3.93 -4.77
CA ARG A 147 -38.94 3.90 -3.36
C ARG A 147 -37.70 4.76 -3.14
N SER A 148 -37.75 5.54 -2.06
CA SER A 148 -36.58 6.25 -1.53
C SER A 148 -35.64 5.33 -0.81
N SER A 149 -34.47 5.81 -0.41
CA SER A 149 -33.44 5.02 0.32
C SER A 149 -33.92 4.55 1.69
N ASN A 150 -34.92 5.19 2.29
CA ASN A 150 -35.56 4.78 3.55
C ASN A 150 -36.80 3.90 3.35
N GLU A 151 -37.01 3.35 2.13
CA GLU A 151 -38.12 2.46 1.75
C GLU A 151 -39.50 3.15 1.71
N ALA A 152 -39.59 4.47 1.79
CA ALA A 152 -40.84 5.19 1.57
C ALA A 152 -41.26 5.11 0.10
N THR A 153 -42.56 4.99 -0.17
CA THR A 153 -43.11 4.91 -1.54
C THR A 153 -43.62 6.28 -1.99
N HIS A 154 -43.13 6.74 -3.11
CA HIS A 154 -43.52 7.97 -3.78
C HIS A 154 -44.22 7.67 -5.11
N ASN A 155 -45.20 8.50 -5.46
CA ASN A 155 -45.89 8.42 -6.73
C ASN A 155 -45.50 9.64 -7.56
N PHE A 156 -44.61 9.45 -8.53
CA PHE A 156 -44.09 10.52 -9.36
C PHE A 156 -44.73 10.58 -10.73
N THR A 157 -45.10 11.77 -11.13
CA THR A 157 -45.44 12.11 -12.52
C THR A 157 -44.18 12.08 -13.38
N LYS A 158 -44.34 12.09 -14.69
CA LYS A 158 -43.23 12.20 -15.65
C LYS A 158 -42.35 13.44 -15.37
N ALA A 159 -42.94 14.58 -15.04
CA ALA A 159 -42.20 15.81 -14.70
C ALA A 159 -41.31 15.61 -13.47
N GLN A 160 -41.85 15.04 -12.40
CA GLN A 160 -41.10 14.77 -11.18
C GLN A 160 -40.00 13.72 -11.38
N LEU A 161 -40.23 12.72 -12.26
CA LEU A 161 -39.19 11.76 -12.65
C LEU A 161 -38.00 12.44 -13.36
N ASN A 162 -38.30 13.38 -14.25
CA ASN A 162 -37.25 14.17 -14.93
C ASN A 162 -36.45 15.01 -13.94
N GLU A 163 -37.12 15.64 -12.96
CA GLU A 163 -36.46 16.42 -11.90
C GLU A 163 -35.54 15.53 -11.04
N LEU A 164 -36.06 14.37 -10.57
CA LEU A 164 -35.27 13.42 -9.83
C LEU A 164 -34.06 12.92 -10.63
N SER A 165 -34.25 12.56 -11.92
CA SER A 165 -33.18 12.14 -12.80
C SER A 165 -32.11 13.21 -12.96
N ALA A 166 -32.50 14.49 -13.11
CA ALA A 166 -31.58 15.59 -13.20
C ALA A 166 -30.73 15.77 -11.92
N LEU A 167 -31.35 15.64 -10.75
CA LEU A 167 -30.65 15.67 -9.45
C LEU A 167 -29.68 14.50 -9.28
N MET A 168 -30.06 13.29 -9.68
CA MET A 168 -29.16 12.13 -9.69
C MET A 168 -27.95 12.35 -10.57
N VAL A 169 -28.14 12.87 -11.78
CA VAL A 169 -27.05 13.19 -12.72
C VAL A 169 -26.14 14.26 -12.10
N GLN A 170 -26.72 15.30 -11.50
CA GLN A 170 -25.95 16.36 -10.85
C GLN A 170 -25.10 15.83 -9.70
N ALA A 171 -25.66 14.99 -8.82
CA ALA A 171 -24.93 14.38 -7.72
C ALA A 171 -23.74 13.55 -8.22
N VAL A 172 -23.96 12.75 -9.26
CA VAL A 172 -22.90 11.93 -9.87
C VAL A 172 -21.82 12.79 -10.52
N ASN A 173 -22.22 13.83 -11.27
CA ASN A 173 -21.25 14.74 -11.90
C ASN A 173 -20.40 15.47 -10.87
N THR A 174 -20.99 15.88 -9.74
CA THR A 174 -20.26 16.49 -8.63
C THR A 174 -19.20 15.53 -8.05
N LEU A 175 -19.55 14.27 -7.84
CA LEU A 175 -18.61 13.26 -7.38
C LEU A 175 -17.46 13.03 -8.37
N TYR A 176 -17.77 12.95 -9.67
CA TYR A 176 -16.73 12.80 -10.71
C TYR A 176 -15.85 14.04 -10.84
N ALA A 177 -16.40 15.25 -10.72
CA ALA A 177 -15.62 16.48 -10.73
C ALA A 177 -14.59 16.49 -9.62
N GLN A 178 -14.97 16.15 -8.39
CA GLN A 178 -14.04 15.99 -7.25
C GLN A 178 -12.96 14.94 -7.54
N TYR A 179 -13.33 13.80 -8.11
CA TYR A 179 -12.35 12.77 -8.48
C TYR A 179 -11.36 13.26 -9.53
N TRP A 180 -11.79 14.01 -10.52
CA TRP A 180 -10.91 14.58 -11.54
C TRP A 180 -9.96 15.63 -10.96
N GLU A 181 -10.42 16.47 -10.04
CA GLU A 181 -9.56 17.43 -9.33
C GLU A 181 -8.45 16.70 -8.55
N LEU A 182 -8.79 15.61 -7.85
CA LEU A 182 -7.80 14.79 -7.13
C LEU A 182 -6.80 14.14 -8.09
N LYS A 183 -7.25 13.64 -9.23
CA LYS A 183 -6.36 13.09 -10.28
C LYS A 183 -5.43 14.16 -10.85
N ASP A 184 -5.93 15.36 -11.09
CA ASP A 184 -5.15 16.47 -11.61
C ASP A 184 -4.10 16.92 -10.57
N ALA A 185 -4.46 16.97 -9.30
CA ALA A 185 -3.52 17.23 -8.21
C ALA A 185 -2.44 16.14 -8.16
N LEU A 186 -2.83 14.86 -8.27
CA LEU A 186 -1.89 13.73 -8.27
C LEU A 186 -0.92 13.77 -9.44
N SER A 187 -1.38 14.17 -10.62
CA SER A 187 -0.52 14.30 -11.81
C SER A 187 0.56 15.36 -11.64
N LYS A 188 0.26 16.43 -10.90
CA LYS A 188 1.16 17.57 -10.66
C LYS A 188 2.10 17.37 -9.48
N ALA A 189 1.81 16.45 -8.58
CA ALA A 189 2.62 16.16 -7.40
C ALA A 189 4.03 15.69 -7.83
N THR A 190 5.06 16.19 -7.15
CA THR A 190 6.47 15.93 -7.44
C THR A 190 7.22 15.32 -6.26
N THR A 191 6.62 15.35 -5.06
CA THR A 191 7.18 14.78 -3.83
C THR A 191 6.25 13.75 -3.20
N ALA A 192 6.81 12.90 -2.34
CA ALA A 192 6.03 11.91 -1.61
C ALA A 192 5.01 12.55 -0.66
N GLU A 193 5.37 13.69 -0.05
CA GLU A 193 4.50 14.46 0.83
C GLU A 193 3.29 15.01 0.06
N GLU A 194 3.52 15.58 -1.13
CA GLU A 194 2.45 16.06 -1.99
C GLU A 194 1.50 14.94 -2.40
N VAL A 195 2.04 13.77 -2.82
CA VAL A 195 1.22 12.61 -3.17
C VAL A 195 0.39 12.12 -1.98
N ASN A 196 1.01 12.02 -0.80
CA ASN A 196 0.32 11.52 0.41
C ASN A 196 -0.73 12.50 0.95
N ALA A 197 -0.57 13.80 0.73
CA ALA A 197 -1.52 14.82 1.15
C ALA A 197 -2.83 14.80 0.33
N ILE A 198 -2.84 14.18 -0.85
CA ILE A 198 -4.03 14.10 -1.70
C ILE A 198 -5.03 13.12 -1.10
N ALA A 199 -6.19 13.62 -0.71
CA ALA A 199 -7.26 12.82 -0.12
C ALA A 199 -8.63 13.40 -0.48
N TRP A 200 -9.66 12.57 -0.40
CA TRP A 200 -11.04 13.01 -0.45
C TRP A 200 -11.35 13.86 0.80
N SER A 201 -12.01 14.98 0.58
CA SER A 201 -12.58 15.82 1.64
C SER A 201 -13.90 15.25 2.17
#